data_6b1e878f2af8ef307cee8cddbaffaacd
#
_entry.id   6b1e878f2af8ef307cee8cddbaffaacd
#
_cell.length_a   1.000
_cell.length_b   1.000
_cell.length_c   1.000
_cell.angle_alpha   90.00
_cell.angle_beta   90.00
_cell.angle_gamma   90.00
#
_symmetry.space_group_name_H-M   'P 1'
#
loop_
_entity.id
_entity.type
_entity.pdbx_description
1 polymer ?
#
loop_
_entity_poly.entity_id
_entity_poly.type
_entity_poly.pdbx_seq_one_letter_code
_entity_poly.pdbx_strand_id
1 'polypeptide(L)'
;MLLGIVFHAPMFYYIPEMADGFMDFGISTSMIPEMELWLQLLVQWSHNWRMTVFFIISGFFALMIFQRKGAAHFAKDRVIRLGLALILFATLYDMLDGKFQGKLEHLWFIYYLLIFSLISSAIWRGKASAKPENQTGASNRLLVGLLLAFVPMRMVCDMLDGGAVSIAGSYADIKLGGFVYFAFCFLLGSALYSSKETLNKLA
;
A
#
# COMPACT_ATOMS: atom_id res chain seq x y z
N MET A 1 -8.17 3.15 10.94
CA MET A 1 -7.44 3.08 12.22
C MET A 1 -7.85 1.89 13.07
N LEU A 2 -9.14 1.70 13.41
CA LEU A 2 -9.64 0.55 14.20
C LEU A 2 -9.22 -0.82 13.66
N LEU A 3 -9.30 -1.06 12.34
CA LEU A 3 -8.85 -2.30 11.69
C LEU A 3 -7.35 -2.60 11.89
N GLY A 4 -6.52 -1.58 12.05
CA GLY A 4 -5.11 -1.76 12.39
C GLY A 4 -4.94 -2.32 13.82
N ILE A 5 -5.72 -1.80 14.77
CA ILE A 5 -5.68 -2.27 16.16
C ILE A 5 -6.20 -3.71 16.25
N VAL A 6 -7.33 -4.01 15.58
CA VAL A 6 -7.90 -5.37 15.52
C VAL A 6 -6.93 -6.37 14.89
N PHE A 7 -6.10 -5.94 13.93
CA PHE A 7 -5.07 -6.77 13.34
C PHE A 7 -3.87 -6.99 14.27
N HIS A 8 -3.34 -5.91 14.88
CA HIS A 8 -2.12 -6.00 15.67
C HIS A 8 -2.32 -6.57 17.06
N ALA A 9 -3.49 -6.36 17.68
CA ALA A 9 -3.75 -6.89 19.01
C ALA A 9 -3.65 -8.43 19.11
N PRO A 10 -4.21 -9.23 18.15
CA PRO A 10 -4.06 -10.68 18.19
C PRO A 10 -2.71 -11.18 17.67
N MET A 11 -1.87 -10.33 17.08
CA MET A 11 -0.62 -10.73 16.43
C MET A 11 0.38 -11.34 17.43
N PHE A 12 0.30 -10.95 18.70
CA PHE A 12 1.09 -11.55 19.80
C PHE A 12 0.79 -13.03 20.02
N TYR A 13 -0.44 -13.48 19.68
CA TYR A 13 -0.84 -14.89 19.76
C TYR A 13 -0.48 -15.69 18.50
N TYR A 14 -0.22 -14.99 17.38
CA TYR A 14 0.01 -15.62 16.08
C TYR A 14 1.49 -15.83 15.76
N ILE A 15 2.38 -14.95 16.25
CA ILE A 15 3.82 -15.00 16.00
C ILE A 15 4.53 -15.23 17.34
N PRO A 16 4.93 -16.47 17.64
CA PRO A 16 5.65 -16.80 18.88
C PRO A 16 6.91 -15.95 19.11
N GLU A 17 7.62 -15.60 18.00
CA GLU A 17 8.80 -14.72 18.02
C GLU A 17 8.50 -13.29 18.51
N MET A 18 7.27 -12.79 18.32
CA MET A 18 6.85 -11.51 18.93
C MET A 18 6.55 -11.66 20.41
N ALA A 19 6.16 -12.86 20.87
CA ALA A 19 5.96 -13.16 22.28
C ALA A 19 7.28 -13.20 23.04
N ASP A 20 8.39 -13.58 22.38
CA ASP A 20 9.72 -13.61 23.00
C ASP A 20 10.18 -12.22 23.46
N GLY A 21 9.78 -11.15 22.74
CA GLY A 21 10.02 -9.77 23.18
C GLY A 21 9.31 -9.40 24.50
N PHE A 22 8.27 -10.13 24.90
CA PHE A 22 7.58 -9.96 26.20
C PHE A 22 8.18 -10.78 27.34
N MET A 23 9.06 -11.74 27.02
CA MET A 23 9.84 -12.46 28.04
C MET A 23 10.68 -11.51 28.90
N ASP A 24 11.19 -10.44 28.32
CA ASP A 24 11.94 -9.38 29.03
C ASP A 24 11.06 -8.65 30.07
N PHE A 25 9.73 -8.72 29.92
CA PHE A 25 8.76 -8.18 30.89
C PHE A 25 8.21 -9.25 31.84
N GLY A 26 8.78 -10.47 31.85
CA GLY A 26 8.38 -11.56 32.77
C GLY A 26 7.08 -12.27 32.39
N ILE A 27 6.58 -12.12 31.18
CA ILE A 27 5.41 -12.83 30.67
C ILE A 27 5.87 -14.12 29.99
N SER A 28 5.54 -15.27 30.60
CA SER A 28 5.85 -16.59 30.04
C SER A 28 4.97 -16.89 28.81
N THR A 29 5.56 -17.44 27.75
CA THR A 29 4.84 -17.92 26.55
C THR A 29 3.77 -18.97 26.86
N SER A 30 3.93 -19.72 27.96
CA SER A 30 2.92 -20.67 28.44
C SER A 30 1.62 -20.02 28.95
N MET A 31 1.62 -18.71 29.18
CA MET A 31 0.44 -17.93 29.56
C MET A 31 -0.35 -17.39 28.40
N ILE A 32 0.19 -17.49 27.16
CA ILE A 32 -0.48 -17.00 25.96
C ILE A 32 -1.34 -18.15 25.41
N PRO A 33 -2.68 -18.04 25.46
CA PRO A 33 -3.55 -19.09 24.93
C PRO A 33 -3.37 -19.20 23.41
N GLU A 34 -3.54 -20.40 22.87
CA GLU A 34 -3.59 -20.59 21.42
C GLU A 34 -4.73 -19.76 20.82
N MET A 35 -4.44 -19.07 19.73
CA MET A 35 -5.42 -18.24 19.07
C MET A 35 -6.51 -19.11 18.41
N GLU A 36 -7.77 -18.83 18.72
CA GLU A 36 -8.90 -19.56 18.14
C GLU A 36 -8.94 -19.40 16.61
N LEU A 37 -9.35 -20.46 15.91
CA LEU A 37 -9.37 -20.53 14.44
C LEU A 37 -10.10 -19.33 13.79
N TRP A 38 -11.24 -18.91 14.35
CA TRP A 38 -11.99 -17.78 13.82
C TRP A 38 -11.20 -16.46 13.89
N LEU A 39 -10.39 -16.29 14.94
CA LEU A 39 -9.55 -15.10 15.12
C LEU A 39 -8.38 -15.12 14.12
N GLN A 40 -7.76 -16.29 13.90
CA GLN A 40 -6.73 -16.47 12.87
C GLN A 40 -7.29 -16.14 11.47
N LEU A 41 -8.47 -16.63 11.14
CA LEU A 41 -9.15 -16.34 9.87
C LEU A 41 -9.46 -14.85 9.72
N LEU A 42 -9.91 -14.19 10.78
CA LEU A 42 -10.19 -12.75 10.79
C LEU A 42 -8.93 -11.92 10.59
N VAL A 43 -7.84 -12.27 11.26
CA VAL A 43 -6.52 -11.62 11.10
C VAL A 43 -6.03 -11.80 9.67
N GLN A 44 -6.02 -13.03 9.16
CA GLN A 44 -5.58 -13.34 7.82
C GLN A 44 -6.44 -12.64 6.74
N TRP A 45 -7.76 -12.65 6.92
CA TRP A 45 -8.69 -11.96 6.03
C TRP A 45 -8.42 -10.44 6.02
N SER A 46 -8.30 -9.81 7.20
CA SER A 46 -8.05 -8.37 7.30
C SER A 46 -6.68 -7.97 6.75
N HIS A 47 -5.67 -8.82 6.92
CA HIS A 47 -4.33 -8.59 6.38
C HIS A 47 -4.31 -8.57 4.85
N ASN A 48 -4.99 -9.51 4.22
CA ASN A 48 -4.95 -9.69 2.77
C ASN A 48 -5.51 -8.49 1.98
N TRP A 49 -6.57 -7.84 2.47
CA TRP A 49 -7.21 -6.77 1.68
C TRP A 49 -6.93 -5.36 2.19
N ARG A 50 -6.51 -5.19 3.45
CA ARG A 50 -6.32 -3.87 4.05
C ARG A 50 -5.37 -2.97 3.24
N MET A 51 -4.18 -3.47 2.90
CA MET A 51 -3.20 -2.71 2.13
C MET A 51 -3.61 -2.53 0.67
N THR A 52 -4.24 -3.53 0.09
CA THR A 52 -4.83 -3.47 -1.25
C THR A 52 -5.81 -2.30 -1.38
N VAL A 53 -6.79 -2.22 -0.48
CA VAL A 53 -7.79 -1.14 -0.45
C VAL A 53 -7.14 0.21 -0.18
N PHE A 54 -6.14 0.28 0.71
CA PHE A 54 -5.38 1.49 0.98
C PHE A 54 -4.73 2.06 -0.28
N PHE A 55 -4.05 1.23 -1.10
CA PHE A 55 -3.42 1.69 -2.33
C PHE A 55 -4.44 2.06 -3.41
N ILE A 56 -5.57 1.36 -3.51
CA ILE A 56 -6.67 1.73 -4.42
C ILE A 56 -7.22 3.12 -4.06
N ILE A 57 -7.56 3.35 -2.79
CA ILE A 57 -8.05 4.65 -2.30
C ILE A 57 -7.00 5.74 -2.52
N SER A 58 -5.74 5.44 -2.24
CA SER A 58 -4.64 6.39 -2.43
C SER A 58 -4.47 6.80 -3.90
N GLY A 59 -4.59 5.86 -4.84
CA GLY A 59 -4.55 6.14 -6.28
C GLY A 59 -5.73 6.99 -6.75
N PHE A 60 -6.93 6.71 -6.25
CA PHE A 60 -8.13 7.50 -6.51
C PHE A 60 -7.94 8.97 -6.11
N PHE A 61 -7.54 9.21 -4.86
CA PHE A 61 -7.30 10.57 -4.37
C PHE A 61 -6.08 11.24 -4.99
N ALA A 62 -5.06 10.47 -5.36
CA ALA A 62 -3.87 11.02 -6.02
C ALA A 62 -4.22 11.66 -7.35
N LEU A 63 -4.97 10.98 -8.22
CA LEU A 63 -5.41 11.54 -9.50
C LEU A 63 -6.38 12.71 -9.30
N MET A 64 -7.30 12.62 -8.33
CA MET A 64 -8.20 13.72 -7.99
C MET A 64 -7.45 15.00 -7.62
N ILE A 65 -6.44 14.90 -6.74
CA ILE A 65 -5.65 16.05 -6.30
C ILE A 65 -4.79 16.57 -7.46
N PHE A 66 -4.19 15.67 -8.24
CA PHE A 66 -3.41 16.03 -9.42
C PHE A 66 -4.23 16.85 -10.42
N GLN A 67 -5.45 16.44 -10.73
CA GLN A 67 -6.33 17.18 -11.66
C GLN A 67 -6.77 18.54 -11.12
N ARG A 68 -6.95 18.67 -9.78
CA ARG A 68 -7.38 19.92 -9.16
C ARG A 68 -6.26 20.93 -8.97
N LYS A 69 -5.05 20.48 -8.63
CA LYS A 69 -3.95 21.34 -8.19
C LYS A 69 -2.76 21.37 -9.16
N GLY A 70 -2.75 20.51 -10.18
CA GLY A 70 -1.67 20.39 -11.14
C GLY A 70 -0.47 19.56 -10.64
N ALA A 71 0.38 19.18 -11.60
CA ALA A 71 1.49 18.24 -11.39
C ALA A 71 2.54 18.74 -10.38
N ALA A 72 2.97 19.99 -10.51
CA ALA A 72 4.04 20.54 -9.67
C ALA A 72 3.61 20.65 -8.20
N HIS A 73 2.39 21.14 -7.96
CA HIS A 73 1.85 21.24 -6.61
C HIS A 73 1.65 19.85 -5.98
N PHE A 74 1.08 18.90 -6.76
CA PHE A 74 0.88 17.53 -6.31
C PHE A 74 2.21 16.85 -5.92
N ALA A 75 3.22 16.91 -6.79
CA ALA A 75 4.53 16.30 -6.50
C ALA A 75 5.20 16.94 -5.26
N LYS A 76 5.20 18.28 -5.18
CA LYS A 76 5.76 19.00 -4.03
C LYS A 76 5.06 18.61 -2.72
N ASP A 77 3.71 18.58 -2.71
CA ASP A 77 2.92 18.20 -1.52
C ASP A 77 3.23 16.75 -1.08
N ARG A 78 3.37 15.82 -2.03
CA ARG A 78 3.74 14.43 -1.73
C ARG A 78 5.15 14.29 -1.18
N VAL A 79 6.13 14.95 -1.79
CA VAL A 79 7.51 14.94 -1.28
C VAL A 79 7.58 15.50 0.13
N ILE A 80 6.93 16.63 0.39
CA ILE A 80 6.97 17.26 1.72
C ILE A 80 6.26 16.37 2.75
N ARG A 81 5.02 15.94 2.49
CA ARG A 81 4.22 15.22 3.50
C ARG A 81 4.69 13.78 3.71
N LEU A 82 4.87 13.04 2.62
CA LEU A 82 5.29 11.63 2.73
C LEU A 82 6.78 11.51 2.94
N GLY A 83 7.60 12.33 2.28
CA GLY A 83 9.06 12.32 2.44
C GLY A 83 9.47 12.76 3.84
N LEU A 84 8.89 13.85 4.37
CA LEU A 84 9.18 14.29 5.74
C LEU A 84 8.75 13.25 6.78
N ALA A 85 7.54 12.66 6.61
CA ALA A 85 7.09 11.59 7.50
C ALA A 85 8.01 10.38 7.43
N LEU A 86 8.43 9.97 6.22
CA LEU A 86 9.33 8.84 6.04
C LEU A 86 10.69 9.08 6.73
N ILE A 87 11.30 10.24 6.52
CA ILE A 87 12.59 10.59 7.15
C ILE A 87 12.44 10.66 8.66
N LEU A 88 11.41 11.35 9.17
CA LEU A 88 11.20 11.52 10.61
C LEU A 88 11.03 10.18 11.31
N PHE A 89 10.15 9.33 10.82
CA PHE A 89 9.87 8.04 11.46
C PHE A 89 10.97 7.02 11.25
N ALA A 90 11.65 7.01 10.08
CA ALA A 90 12.79 6.13 9.86
C ALA A 90 13.95 6.47 10.79
N THR A 91 14.28 7.77 10.94
CA THR A 91 15.31 8.19 11.89
C THR A 91 14.93 7.89 13.33
N LEU A 92 13.65 8.03 13.69
CA LEU A 92 13.18 7.67 15.03
C LEU A 92 13.35 6.17 15.31
N TYR A 93 12.98 5.30 14.35
CA TYR A 93 13.18 3.85 14.49
C TYR A 93 14.66 3.48 14.60
N ASP A 94 15.51 4.01 13.72
CA ASP A 94 16.96 3.77 13.78
C ASP A 94 17.58 4.25 15.11
N MET A 95 17.07 5.36 15.67
CA MET A 95 17.53 5.86 16.98
C MET A 95 17.08 4.93 18.13
N LEU A 96 15.88 4.39 18.08
CA LEU A 96 15.37 3.46 19.09
C LEU A 96 16.11 2.12 19.05
N ASP A 97 16.43 1.62 17.86
CA ASP A 97 17.18 0.38 17.65
C ASP A 97 18.69 0.54 17.92
N GLY A 98 19.18 1.76 18.07
CA GLY A 98 20.61 2.05 18.26
C GLY A 98 21.49 1.71 17.06
N LYS A 99 20.91 1.47 15.89
CA LYS A 99 21.62 1.09 14.66
C LYS A 99 20.96 1.76 13.45
N PHE A 100 21.74 2.54 12.69
CA PHE A 100 21.29 3.10 11.42
C PHE A 100 21.36 2.03 10.32
N GLN A 101 20.29 1.28 10.13
CA GLN A 101 20.20 0.18 9.15
C GLN A 101 19.35 0.52 7.94
N GLY A 102 18.62 1.64 7.95
CA GLY A 102 17.71 2.02 6.87
C GLY A 102 16.58 1.01 6.65
N LYS A 103 16.17 0.33 7.70
CA LYS A 103 15.03 -0.59 7.67
C LYS A 103 13.73 0.20 7.54
N LEU A 104 12.85 -0.26 6.69
CA LEU A 104 11.54 0.38 6.49
C LEU A 104 10.50 -0.07 7.50
N GLU A 105 10.64 -1.29 8.05
CA GLU A 105 9.69 -1.88 8.98
C GLU A 105 8.22 -1.65 8.52
N HIS A 106 7.47 -0.86 9.29
CA HIS A 106 6.09 -0.51 8.95
C HIS A 106 5.97 0.67 7.97
N LEU A 107 7.08 1.33 7.58
CA LEU A 107 7.07 2.52 6.71
C LEU A 107 7.10 2.20 5.21
N TRP A 108 7.23 0.91 4.83
CA TRP A 108 7.31 0.48 3.44
C TRP A 108 6.14 1.00 2.59
N PHE A 109 4.95 1.13 3.16
CA PHE A 109 3.76 1.60 2.44
C PHE A 109 3.85 3.11 2.12
N ILE A 110 4.43 3.94 3.01
CA ILE A 110 4.68 5.37 2.76
C ILE A 110 5.73 5.51 1.65
N TYR A 111 6.78 4.69 1.70
CA TYR A 111 7.84 4.65 0.69
C TYR A 111 7.28 4.30 -0.70
N TYR A 112 6.49 3.22 -0.82
CA TYR A 112 5.83 2.84 -2.07
C TYR A 112 4.87 3.94 -2.56
N LEU A 113 4.06 4.50 -1.65
CA LEU A 113 3.12 5.56 -1.99
C LEU A 113 3.82 6.82 -2.52
N LEU A 114 4.97 7.18 -1.95
CA LEU A 114 5.79 8.28 -2.44
C LEU A 114 6.28 8.00 -3.86
N ILE A 115 6.87 6.83 -4.11
CA ILE A 115 7.37 6.43 -5.42
C ILE A 115 6.23 6.42 -6.46
N PHE A 116 5.10 5.78 -6.16
CA PHE A 116 3.97 5.71 -7.09
C PHE A 116 3.39 7.09 -7.38
N SER A 117 3.30 7.96 -6.39
CA SER A 117 2.83 9.34 -6.57
C SER A 117 3.76 10.14 -7.50
N LEU A 118 5.08 10.00 -7.36
CA LEU A 118 6.06 10.70 -8.20
C LEU A 118 6.07 10.17 -9.63
N ILE A 119 6.09 8.85 -9.82
CA ILE A 119 6.03 8.21 -11.14
C ILE A 119 4.74 8.61 -11.85
N SER A 120 3.60 8.50 -11.17
CA SER A 120 2.29 8.87 -11.73
C SER A 120 2.22 10.35 -12.09
N SER A 121 2.79 11.24 -11.26
CA SER A 121 2.88 12.67 -11.57
C SER A 121 3.64 12.94 -12.87
N ALA A 122 4.75 12.23 -13.10
CA ALA A 122 5.52 12.35 -14.35
C ALA A 122 4.73 11.85 -15.57
N ILE A 123 4.07 10.68 -15.45
CA ILE A 123 3.25 10.09 -16.52
C ILE A 123 2.05 10.98 -16.86
N TRP A 124 1.33 11.46 -15.84
CA TRP A 124 0.14 12.29 -16.03
C TRP A 124 0.47 13.67 -16.60
N ARG A 125 1.65 14.24 -16.25
CA ARG A 125 2.13 15.49 -16.86
C ARG A 125 2.28 15.34 -18.37
N GLY A 126 2.87 14.22 -18.85
CA GLY A 126 3.02 13.95 -20.28
C GLY A 126 1.65 13.82 -20.98
N LYS A 127 0.66 13.21 -20.33
CA LYS A 127 -0.69 13.05 -20.90
C LYS A 127 -1.53 14.32 -20.87
N ALA A 128 -1.34 15.22 -19.90
CA ALA A 128 -2.05 16.50 -19.82
C ALA A 128 -1.71 17.45 -21.00
N SER A 129 -0.59 17.23 -21.68
CA SER A 129 -0.20 17.95 -22.90
C SER A 129 -0.89 17.43 -24.17
N ALA A 130 -1.56 16.28 -24.12
CA ALA A 130 -2.32 15.71 -25.23
C ALA A 130 -3.79 16.13 -25.15
N LYS A 131 -4.39 16.56 -26.27
CA LYS A 131 -5.78 17.02 -26.36
C LYS A 131 -6.80 16.01 -25.79
N PRO A 132 -7.88 16.48 -25.11
CA PRO A 132 -8.84 15.62 -24.37
C PRO A 132 -9.85 14.87 -25.25
N GLU A 133 -9.57 14.64 -26.51
CA GLU A 133 -10.52 13.98 -27.42
C GLU A 133 -10.57 12.47 -27.12
N ASN A 134 -11.73 11.97 -26.67
CA ASN A 134 -12.07 10.55 -26.36
C ASN A 134 -11.51 9.90 -25.08
N GLN A 135 -11.27 10.63 -24.00
CA GLN A 135 -10.73 10.04 -22.77
C GLN A 135 -11.73 9.13 -22.01
N THR A 136 -13.02 9.34 -22.12
CA THR A 136 -14.04 8.57 -21.35
C THR A 136 -14.11 7.09 -21.76
N GLY A 137 -14.14 6.80 -23.06
CA GLY A 137 -14.20 5.42 -23.54
C GLY A 137 -12.92 4.61 -23.28
N ALA A 138 -11.76 5.24 -23.39
CA ALA A 138 -10.48 4.61 -23.08
C ALA A 138 -10.31 4.33 -21.58
N SER A 139 -10.79 5.24 -20.72
CA SER A 139 -10.76 5.07 -19.27
C SER A 139 -11.59 3.89 -18.79
N ASN A 140 -12.78 3.68 -19.36
CA ASN A 140 -13.66 2.56 -18.98
C ASN A 140 -13.09 1.22 -19.42
N ARG A 141 -12.51 1.13 -20.61
CA ARG A 141 -11.83 -0.10 -21.08
C ARG A 141 -10.64 -0.46 -20.20
N LEU A 142 -9.86 0.55 -19.81
CA LEU A 142 -8.75 0.38 -18.87
C LEU A 142 -9.25 -0.13 -17.52
N LEU A 143 -10.30 0.46 -16.97
CA LEU A 143 -10.89 0.03 -15.69
C LEU A 143 -11.35 -1.43 -15.74
N VAL A 144 -12.12 -1.81 -16.77
CA VAL A 144 -12.58 -3.20 -16.92
C VAL A 144 -11.39 -4.15 -17.07
N GLY A 145 -10.39 -3.80 -17.87
CA GLY A 145 -9.17 -4.59 -18.02
C GLY A 145 -8.42 -4.78 -16.70
N LEU A 146 -8.28 -3.72 -15.90
CA LEU A 146 -7.65 -3.79 -14.58
C LEU A 146 -8.45 -4.63 -13.59
N LEU A 147 -9.78 -4.53 -13.61
CA LEU A 147 -10.63 -5.36 -12.75
C LEU A 147 -10.53 -6.85 -13.11
N LEU A 148 -10.55 -7.19 -14.39
CA LEU A 148 -10.36 -8.57 -14.86
C LEU A 148 -8.96 -9.10 -14.56
N ALA A 149 -7.94 -8.23 -14.62
CA ALA A 149 -6.55 -8.59 -14.33
C ALA A 149 -6.24 -8.68 -12.82
N PHE A 150 -7.16 -8.29 -11.94
CA PHE A 150 -6.89 -8.17 -10.51
C PHE A 150 -6.46 -9.50 -9.86
N VAL A 151 -7.23 -10.57 -10.08
CA VAL A 151 -6.93 -11.91 -9.54
C VAL A 151 -5.67 -12.51 -10.17
N PRO A 152 -5.55 -12.59 -11.52
CA PRO A 152 -4.34 -13.13 -12.13
C PRO A 152 -3.09 -12.31 -11.80
N MET A 153 -3.18 -10.98 -11.69
CA MET A 153 -2.06 -10.15 -11.26
C MET A 153 -1.58 -10.52 -9.85
N ARG A 154 -2.50 -10.73 -8.92
CA ARG A 154 -2.16 -11.17 -7.56
C ARG A 154 -1.42 -12.50 -7.59
N MET A 155 -1.93 -13.49 -8.34
CA MET A 155 -1.30 -14.81 -8.45
C MET A 155 0.12 -14.73 -9.04
N VAL A 156 0.32 -13.94 -10.10
CA VAL A 156 1.65 -13.74 -10.70
C VAL A 156 2.61 -13.08 -9.70
N CYS A 157 2.16 -12.07 -8.96
CA CYS A 157 3.00 -11.39 -7.97
C CYS A 157 3.35 -12.29 -6.78
N ASP A 158 2.42 -13.15 -6.33
CA ASP A 158 2.71 -14.16 -5.30
C ASP A 158 3.79 -15.15 -5.78
N MET A 159 3.73 -15.59 -7.05
CA MET A 159 4.76 -16.46 -7.64
C MET A 159 6.12 -15.79 -7.75
N LEU A 160 6.16 -14.49 -8.11
CA LEU A 160 7.41 -13.73 -8.22
C LEU A 160 8.13 -13.57 -6.87
N ASP A 161 7.37 -13.47 -5.78
CA ASP A 161 7.91 -13.30 -4.43
C ASP A 161 8.03 -14.62 -3.64
N GLY A 162 7.80 -15.77 -4.28
CA GLY A 162 8.00 -17.10 -3.68
C GLY A 162 6.81 -17.65 -2.89
N GLY A 163 5.58 -17.23 -3.22
CA GLY A 163 4.33 -17.79 -2.70
C GLY A 163 3.43 -16.82 -1.95
N ALA A 164 3.93 -15.63 -1.61
CA ALA A 164 3.13 -14.55 -1.05
C ALA A 164 3.73 -13.19 -1.41
N VAL A 165 2.87 -12.21 -1.68
CA VAL A 165 3.32 -10.83 -1.95
C VAL A 165 4.12 -10.30 -0.78
N SER A 166 5.39 -10.05 -1.02
CA SER A 166 6.35 -9.55 -0.04
C SER A 166 6.44 -8.03 -0.05
N ILE A 167 6.89 -7.44 1.05
CA ILE A 167 7.05 -6.01 1.22
C ILE A 167 8.53 -5.62 1.23
N ALA A 168 8.85 -4.34 1.01
CA ALA A 168 10.22 -3.87 1.11
C ALA A 168 10.72 -3.93 2.56
N GLY A 169 11.84 -4.61 2.78
CA GLY A 169 12.49 -4.67 4.08
C GLY A 169 13.35 -3.43 4.36
N SER A 170 13.94 -2.85 3.31
CA SER A 170 14.74 -1.62 3.37
C SER A 170 14.58 -0.81 2.09
N TYR A 171 15.19 0.39 2.05
CA TYR A 171 15.17 1.25 0.85
C TYR A 171 15.79 0.58 -0.39
N ALA A 172 16.73 -0.34 -0.20
CA ALA A 172 17.40 -1.06 -1.28
C ALA A 172 16.78 -2.43 -1.58
N ASP A 173 16.04 -3.01 -0.62
CA ASP A 173 15.44 -4.35 -0.75
C ASP A 173 13.97 -4.24 -1.15
N ILE A 174 13.72 -3.86 -2.39
CA ILE A 174 12.39 -3.80 -2.98
C ILE A 174 12.02 -5.17 -3.54
N LYS A 175 10.99 -5.80 -3.02
CA LYS A 175 10.44 -7.04 -3.57
C LYS A 175 9.59 -6.74 -4.79
N LEU A 176 9.93 -7.36 -5.91
CA LEU A 176 9.34 -7.02 -7.21
C LEU A 176 7.84 -7.33 -7.28
N GLY A 177 7.41 -8.48 -6.76
CA GLY A 177 6.01 -8.88 -6.76
C GLY A 177 5.15 -7.92 -5.95
N GLY A 178 5.57 -7.60 -4.71
CA GLY A 178 4.89 -6.62 -3.87
C GLY A 178 4.83 -5.23 -4.49
N PHE A 179 5.95 -4.76 -5.05
CA PHE A 179 6.01 -3.45 -5.70
C PHE A 179 5.04 -3.35 -6.90
N VAL A 180 5.06 -4.35 -7.80
CA VAL A 180 4.18 -4.40 -8.98
C VAL A 180 2.72 -4.52 -8.57
N TYR A 181 2.40 -5.38 -7.60
CA TYR A 181 1.04 -5.56 -7.11
C TYR A 181 0.44 -4.27 -6.53
N PHE A 182 1.17 -3.57 -5.64
CA PHE A 182 0.67 -2.33 -5.05
C PHE A 182 0.65 -1.17 -6.04
N ALA A 183 1.57 -1.13 -7.02
CA ALA A 183 1.49 -0.19 -8.14
C ALA A 183 0.23 -0.43 -8.98
N PHE A 184 -0.10 -1.68 -9.26
CA PHE A 184 -1.32 -2.06 -9.96
C PHE A 184 -2.58 -1.61 -9.19
N CYS A 185 -2.64 -1.83 -7.86
CA CYS A 185 -3.73 -1.37 -7.01
C CYS A 185 -3.88 0.17 -7.04
N PHE A 186 -2.77 0.89 -7.00
CA PHE A 186 -2.76 2.35 -7.11
C PHE A 186 -3.27 2.83 -8.48
N LEU A 187 -2.87 2.18 -9.57
CA LEU A 187 -3.37 2.48 -10.92
C LEU A 187 -4.87 2.17 -11.07
N LEU A 188 -5.34 1.07 -10.48
CA LEU A 188 -6.77 0.72 -10.44
C LEU A 188 -7.58 1.83 -9.76
N GLY A 189 -7.11 2.35 -8.64
CA GLY A 189 -7.73 3.49 -7.96
C GLY A 189 -7.79 4.75 -8.85
N SER A 190 -6.72 5.05 -9.57
CA SER A 190 -6.67 6.16 -10.52
C SER A 190 -7.65 5.98 -11.69
N ALA A 191 -7.78 4.75 -12.19
CA ALA A 191 -8.74 4.40 -13.25
C ALA A 191 -10.19 4.52 -12.77
N LEU A 192 -10.48 4.12 -11.52
CA LEU A 192 -11.80 4.32 -10.88
C LEU A 192 -12.18 5.80 -10.84
N TYR A 193 -11.26 6.67 -10.43
CA TYR A 193 -11.51 8.11 -10.44
C TYR A 193 -11.77 8.65 -11.86
N SER A 194 -10.99 8.20 -12.86
CA SER A 194 -11.18 8.61 -14.26
C SER A 194 -12.54 8.18 -14.83
N SER A 195 -13.09 7.07 -14.35
CA SER A 195 -14.37 6.50 -14.80
C SER A 195 -15.58 6.92 -13.94
N LYS A 196 -15.41 7.86 -13.01
CA LYS A 196 -16.46 8.30 -12.06
C LYS A 196 -17.76 8.75 -12.71
N GLU A 197 -17.71 9.40 -13.89
CA GLU A 197 -18.90 9.84 -14.62
C GLU A 197 -19.73 8.66 -15.13
N THR A 198 -19.05 7.57 -15.53
CA THR A 198 -19.73 6.33 -15.92
C THR A 198 -20.31 5.64 -14.71
N LEU A 199 -19.59 5.61 -13.59
CA LEU A 199 -20.08 5.02 -12.34
C LEU A 199 -21.33 5.75 -11.82
N ASN A 200 -21.35 7.08 -11.90
CA ASN A 200 -22.52 7.88 -11.51
C ASN A 200 -23.77 7.66 -12.41
N LYS A 201 -23.58 7.15 -13.62
CA LYS A 201 -24.70 6.78 -14.52
C LYS A 201 -25.25 5.39 -14.26
N LEU A 202 -24.51 4.55 -13.52
CA LEU A 202 -24.90 3.17 -13.19
C LEU A 202 -25.53 3.06 -11.79
N ALA A 203 -25.39 4.10 -10.96
CA ALA A 203 -26.00 4.23 -9.64
C ALA A 203 -27.36 4.93 -9.74
#